data_74a792a1d41b4f61292877f7f84a9fb2
#
_entry.id   74a792a1d41b4f61292877f7f84a9fb2
#
_cell.length_a   1.000
_cell.length_b   1.000
_cell.length_c   1.000
_cell.angle_alpha   90.00
_cell.angle_beta   90.00
_cell.angle_gamma   90.00
#
_symmetry.space_group_name_H-M   'P 1'
#
loop_
_entity.id
_entity.type
_entity.pdbx_description
1 polymer ?
#
loop_
_entity_poly.entity_id
_entity_poly.type
_entity_poly.pdbx_seq_one_letter_code
_entity_poly.pdbx_strand_id
1 'polypeptide(L)'
;AKPLSRTHMPTNFDISLSDYTMGHSVRIPEEFGPAQPLRGFDPDYRNIIDYIVRITYRIWETEDREVEYIEECYSPNSKVFDDYGLQRGNAKIVADTHHTTGAYPDIELDAEEVIWAGDDEVGFHTSHLTRITGTNTGPSRYGPATGKKIEVMVIANCVALENDIFHEHVLYNTSAMLQ
;
A
#
# COMPACT_ATOMS: atom_id res chain seq x y z
N ALA A 1 18.03 -9.51 -4.57
CA ALA A 1 17.01 -10.12 -3.70
C ALA A 1 16.84 -11.58 -4.09
N LYS A 2 16.82 -12.49 -3.14
CA LYS A 2 16.47 -13.89 -3.41
C LYS A 2 15.01 -13.92 -3.82
N PRO A 3 14.63 -14.63 -4.89
CA PRO A 3 13.23 -14.80 -5.20
C PRO A 3 12.56 -15.54 -4.03
N LEU A 4 11.50 -14.94 -3.49
CA LEU A 4 10.69 -15.59 -2.48
C LEU A 4 10.02 -16.80 -3.10
N SER A 5 10.27 -17.96 -2.55
CA SER A 5 9.62 -19.21 -2.95
C SER A 5 8.62 -19.64 -1.87
N ARG A 6 7.69 -20.50 -2.24
CA ARG A 6 6.73 -21.07 -1.28
C ARG A 6 7.42 -21.78 -0.10
N THR A 7 8.68 -22.21 -0.26
CA THR A 7 9.45 -22.86 0.80
C THR A 7 9.97 -21.89 1.86
N HIS A 8 9.89 -20.59 1.61
CA HIS A 8 10.28 -19.54 2.56
C HIS A 8 9.09 -18.94 3.32
N MET A 9 7.87 -19.36 2.97
CA MET A 9 6.70 -18.95 3.75
C MET A 9 6.74 -19.61 5.12
N PRO A 10 6.56 -18.86 6.20
CA PRO A 10 6.44 -19.43 7.54
C PRO A 10 5.31 -20.45 7.56
N THR A 11 5.54 -21.61 8.17
CA THR A 11 4.51 -22.66 8.28
C THR A 11 3.57 -22.45 9.45
N ASN A 12 3.93 -21.58 10.37
CA ASN A 12 3.13 -21.20 11.52
C ASN A 12 2.93 -19.70 11.51
N PHE A 13 1.72 -19.28 11.15
CA PHE A 13 1.27 -17.93 11.34
C PHE A 13 0.54 -17.84 12.68
N ASP A 14 1.21 -17.31 13.67
CA ASP A 14 0.56 -16.93 14.92
C ASP A 14 0.01 -15.51 14.74
N ILE A 15 -0.94 -15.38 13.84
CA ILE A 15 -1.57 -14.11 13.47
C ILE A 15 -2.98 -14.12 14.04
N SER A 16 -3.24 -13.18 14.93
CA SER A 16 -4.60 -12.87 15.34
C SER A 16 -5.11 -11.69 14.53
N LEU A 17 -6.19 -11.87 13.79
CA LEU A 17 -6.83 -10.77 13.06
C LEU A 17 -7.23 -9.61 13.97
N SER A 18 -7.55 -9.91 15.24
CA SER A 18 -7.87 -8.88 16.23
C SER A 18 -6.71 -7.93 16.53
N ASP A 19 -5.47 -8.35 16.27
CA ASP A 19 -4.29 -7.54 16.50
C ASP A 19 -4.06 -6.52 15.36
N TYR A 20 -4.81 -6.64 14.27
CA TYR A 20 -4.65 -5.86 13.05
C TYR A 20 -5.90 -5.07 12.65
N THR A 21 -7.00 -5.28 13.36
CA THR A 21 -8.21 -4.50 13.10
C THR A 21 -7.98 -3.07 13.53
N MET A 22 -7.98 -2.19 12.56
CA MET A 22 -7.84 -0.76 12.77
C MET A 22 -9.19 -0.16 13.08
N GLY A 23 -9.25 0.57 14.16
CA GLY A 23 -10.35 1.51 14.33
C GLY A 23 -10.30 2.56 13.22
N HIS A 24 -11.45 3.13 12.90
CA HIS A 24 -11.59 4.11 11.84
C HIS A 24 -10.57 5.24 11.90
N SER A 25 -9.98 5.58 10.76
CA SER A 25 -9.18 6.79 10.53
C SER A 25 -7.97 7.00 11.44
N VAL A 26 -7.25 5.96 11.78
CA VAL A 26 -5.96 6.13 12.46
C VAL A 26 -4.89 6.35 11.39
N ARG A 27 -4.54 7.62 11.16
CA ARG A 27 -3.52 8.03 10.19
C ARG A 27 -2.11 7.67 10.62
N ILE A 28 -1.87 7.68 11.94
CA ILE A 28 -0.61 7.26 12.54
C ILE A 28 -0.97 6.23 13.61
N PRO A 29 -0.75 4.96 13.36
CA PRO A 29 -1.13 3.92 14.28
C PRO A 29 -0.15 3.85 15.45
N GLU A 30 -0.47 4.51 16.53
CA GLU A 30 0.27 4.40 17.78
C GLU A 30 0.11 3.02 18.44
N GLU A 31 -0.89 2.25 18.01
CA GLU A 31 -1.37 1.05 18.70
C GLU A 31 -1.23 -0.25 17.89
N PHE A 32 -0.41 -0.31 16.85
CA PHE A 32 -0.23 -1.51 16.01
C PHE A 32 0.53 -2.65 16.67
N GLY A 33 0.31 -2.90 17.93
CA GLY A 33 0.98 -3.98 18.62
C GLY A 33 2.43 -3.66 19.05
N PRO A 34 3.20 -4.66 19.49
CA PRO A 34 4.54 -4.47 20.00
C PRO A 34 5.53 -4.00 18.92
N ALA A 35 6.60 -3.37 19.36
CA ALA A 35 7.74 -3.08 18.50
C ALA A 35 8.34 -4.39 17.95
N GLN A 36 8.76 -4.34 16.70
CA GLN A 36 9.32 -5.46 15.97
C GLN A 36 10.70 -5.06 15.41
N PRO A 37 11.69 -5.95 15.43
CA PRO A 37 12.93 -5.71 14.71
C PRO A 37 12.62 -5.62 13.19
N LEU A 38 13.06 -4.54 12.57
CA LEU A 38 12.92 -4.30 11.14
C LEU A 38 14.31 -3.94 10.59
N ARG A 39 15.14 -4.94 10.29
CA ARG A 39 16.48 -4.71 9.80
C ARG A 39 16.46 -4.03 8.43
N GLY A 40 17.15 -2.88 8.33
CA GLY A 40 17.25 -2.11 7.10
C GLY A 40 16.07 -1.21 6.79
N PHE A 41 15.01 -1.24 7.62
CA PHE A 41 13.94 -0.26 7.54
C PHE A 41 14.31 1.03 8.28
N ASP A 42 13.63 2.10 7.94
CA ASP A 42 13.73 3.35 8.68
C ASP A 42 13.41 3.09 10.16
N PRO A 43 14.27 3.54 11.08
CA PRO A 43 14.09 3.29 12.51
C PRO A 43 12.85 3.93 13.11
N ASP A 44 12.21 4.86 12.42
CA ASP A 44 10.96 5.48 12.86
C ASP A 44 9.75 4.54 12.73
N TYR A 45 9.87 3.44 11.98
CA TYR A 45 8.81 2.44 11.92
C TYR A 45 8.90 1.47 13.09
N ARG A 46 7.78 1.34 13.81
CA ARG A 46 7.67 0.48 14.98
C ARG A 46 7.62 -1.01 14.65
N ASN A 47 6.90 -1.34 13.60
CA ASN A 47 6.70 -2.69 13.09
C ASN A 47 6.25 -2.64 11.62
N ILE A 48 6.05 -3.82 11.02
CA ILE A 48 5.69 -3.90 9.60
C ILE A 48 4.29 -3.34 9.29
N ILE A 49 3.37 -3.37 10.25
CA ILE A 49 2.04 -2.78 10.08
C ILE A 49 2.16 -1.27 10.03
N ASP A 50 2.88 -0.68 10.98
CA ASP A 50 3.18 0.75 11.01
C ASP A 50 3.85 1.20 9.71
N TYR A 51 4.84 0.43 9.21
CA TYR A 51 5.49 0.70 7.95
C TYR A 51 4.48 0.77 6.79
N ILE A 52 3.73 -0.32 6.54
CA ILE A 52 2.87 -0.40 5.35
C ILE A 52 1.73 0.61 5.37
N VAL A 53 1.18 0.91 6.54
CA VAL A 53 0.11 1.90 6.66
C VAL A 53 0.65 3.31 6.47
N ARG A 54 1.71 3.70 7.17
CA ARG A 54 2.27 5.05 7.07
C ARG A 54 2.79 5.39 5.67
N ILE A 55 3.47 4.47 4.98
CA ILE A 55 3.90 4.73 3.61
C ILE A 55 2.70 4.92 2.68
N THR A 56 1.63 4.14 2.87
CA THR A 56 0.41 4.28 2.06
C THR A 56 -0.23 5.65 2.27
N TYR A 57 -0.39 6.08 3.51
CA TYR A 57 -0.93 7.42 3.79
C TYR A 57 -0.05 8.53 3.22
N ARG A 58 1.26 8.47 3.44
CA ARG A 58 2.22 9.46 2.96
C ARG A 58 2.20 9.63 1.43
N ILE A 59 2.01 8.54 0.71
CA ILE A 59 1.97 8.55 -0.76
C ILE A 59 0.63 9.08 -1.28
N TRP A 60 -0.49 8.75 -0.64
CA TRP A 60 -1.81 8.89 -1.23
C TRP A 60 -2.69 9.97 -0.60
N GLU A 61 -2.60 10.20 0.71
CA GLU A 61 -3.46 11.16 1.42
C GLU A 61 -3.30 12.57 0.89
N THR A 62 -4.40 13.32 0.88
CA THR A 62 -4.41 14.69 0.34
C THR A 62 -3.54 15.64 1.13
N GLU A 63 -3.57 15.53 2.47
CA GLU A 63 -2.69 16.30 3.34
C GLU A 63 -1.29 15.70 3.33
N ASP A 64 -0.28 16.54 3.09
CA ASP A 64 1.14 16.17 3.11
C ASP A 64 1.53 15.03 2.14
N ARG A 65 0.81 14.91 1.02
CA ARG A 65 1.07 13.91 -0.02
C ARG A 65 2.46 14.03 -0.60
N GLU A 66 3.20 12.95 -0.57
CA GLU A 66 4.54 12.82 -1.13
C GLU A 66 4.62 11.62 -2.09
N VAL A 67 4.15 11.81 -3.32
CA VAL A 67 4.17 10.73 -4.33
C VAL A 67 5.59 10.24 -4.60
N GLU A 68 6.57 11.14 -4.63
CA GLU A 68 7.98 10.83 -4.86
C GLU A 68 8.59 9.95 -3.77
N TYR A 69 7.96 9.84 -2.59
CA TYR A 69 8.39 8.91 -1.54
C TYR A 69 8.36 7.44 -1.99
N ILE A 70 7.64 7.14 -3.06
CA ILE A 70 7.70 5.83 -3.74
C ILE A 70 9.15 5.47 -4.11
N GLU A 71 10.00 6.44 -4.48
CA GLU A 71 11.39 6.19 -4.83
C GLU A 71 12.24 5.73 -3.63
N GLU A 72 11.79 6.04 -2.40
CA GLU A 72 12.46 5.68 -1.15
C GLU A 72 11.93 4.37 -0.54
N CYS A 73 10.72 3.94 -0.89
CA CYS A 73 10.09 2.75 -0.30
C CYS A 73 9.72 1.65 -1.32
N TYR A 74 10.01 1.84 -2.61
CA TYR A 74 9.89 0.82 -3.64
C TYR A 74 11.24 0.59 -4.32
N SER A 75 11.61 -0.67 -4.45
CA SER A 75 12.82 -1.03 -5.19
C SER A 75 12.79 -0.47 -6.62
N PRO A 76 13.93 0.02 -7.14
CA PRO A 76 14.04 0.42 -8.55
C PRO A 76 13.65 -0.70 -9.54
N ASN A 77 13.67 -1.96 -9.09
CA ASN A 77 13.29 -3.14 -9.87
C ASN A 77 11.95 -3.74 -9.40
N SER A 78 11.15 -2.97 -8.68
CA SER A 78 9.84 -3.41 -8.18
C SER A 78 8.93 -3.87 -9.30
N LYS A 79 8.01 -4.75 -8.95
CA LYS A 79 6.96 -5.26 -9.83
C LYS A 79 5.63 -5.08 -9.13
N VAL A 80 4.77 -4.27 -9.73
CA VAL A 80 3.40 -4.07 -9.28
C VAL A 80 2.45 -4.62 -10.31
N PHE A 81 1.59 -5.52 -9.90
CA PHE A 81 0.51 -6.08 -10.71
C PHE A 81 -0.80 -5.45 -10.28
N ASP A 82 -1.44 -4.77 -11.18
CA ASP A 82 -2.74 -4.15 -11.01
C ASP A 82 -3.74 -4.64 -12.07
N ASP A 83 -4.94 -4.04 -12.11
CA ASP A 83 -5.98 -4.37 -13.08
C ASP A 83 -5.56 -4.13 -14.54
N TYR A 84 -4.47 -3.42 -14.79
CA TYR A 84 -3.94 -3.09 -16.12
C TYR A 84 -2.72 -3.93 -16.50
N GLY A 85 -2.26 -4.77 -15.59
CA GLY A 85 -1.13 -5.66 -15.82
C GLY A 85 0.10 -5.31 -14.99
N LEU A 86 1.27 -5.62 -15.52
CA LEU A 86 2.53 -5.49 -14.81
C LEU A 86 3.17 -4.12 -15.04
N GLN A 87 3.32 -3.36 -13.96
CA GLN A 87 4.13 -2.16 -13.89
C GLN A 87 5.53 -2.50 -13.35
N ARG A 88 6.58 -1.95 -13.96
CA ARG A 88 7.97 -2.23 -13.58
C ARG A 88 8.71 -0.97 -13.20
N GLY A 89 9.36 -1.04 -12.04
CA GLY A 89 10.22 0.02 -11.51
C GLY A 89 9.45 1.14 -10.82
N ASN A 90 10.07 1.75 -9.82
CA ASN A 90 9.46 2.79 -9.00
C ASN A 90 9.09 4.04 -9.81
N ALA A 91 9.88 4.45 -10.80
CA ALA A 91 9.55 5.60 -11.65
C ALA A 91 8.21 5.44 -12.40
N LYS A 92 7.88 4.22 -12.84
CA LYS A 92 6.57 3.95 -13.47
C LYS A 92 5.44 4.04 -12.45
N ILE A 93 5.67 3.55 -11.24
CA ILE A 93 4.69 3.61 -10.14
C ILE A 93 4.42 5.08 -9.76
N VAL A 94 5.47 5.90 -9.63
CA VAL A 94 5.34 7.35 -9.41
C VAL A 94 4.45 8.00 -10.47
N ALA A 95 4.74 7.74 -11.74
CA ALA A 95 3.95 8.31 -12.85
C ALA A 95 2.47 7.89 -12.82
N ASP A 96 2.19 6.61 -12.52
CA ASP A 96 0.83 6.08 -12.42
C ASP A 96 0.09 6.64 -11.19
N THR A 97 0.80 6.83 -10.09
CA THR A 97 0.25 7.43 -8.87
C THR A 97 -0.11 8.90 -9.11
N HIS A 98 0.76 9.68 -9.74
CA HIS A 98 0.43 11.06 -10.14
C HIS A 98 -0.78 11.14 -11.06
N HIS A 99 -0.90 10.21 -11.99
CA HIS A 99 -2.08 10.16 -12.86
C HIS A 99 -3.36 9.93 -12.06
N THR A 100 -3.33 9.03 -11.09
CA THR A 100 -4.49 8.71 -10.24
C THR A 100 -4.81 9.86 -9.30
N THR A 101 -3.82 10.43 -8.62
CA THR A 101 -4.02 11.57 -7.70
C THR A 101 -4.41 12.85 -8.44
N GLY A 102 -4.01 13.01 -9.70
CA GLY A 102 -4.50 14.07 -10.57
C GLY A 102 -5.97 13.91 -10.97
N ALA A 103 -6.44 12.67 -11.10
CA ALA A 103 -7.84 12.38 -11.38
C ALA A 103 -8.73 12.53 -10.13
N TYR A 104 -8.19 12.24 -8.96
CA TYR A 104 -8.86 12.27 -7.65
C TYR A 104 -7.98 13.05 -6.65
N PRO A 105 -7.91 14.39 -6.74
CA PRO A 105 -6.97 15.16 -5.93
C PRO A 105 -7.27 15.19 -4.44
N ASP A 106 -8.51 14.90 -4.05
CA ASP A 106 -9.03 14.86 -2.70
C ASP A 106 -9.11 13.42 -2.12
N ILE A 107 -8.19 12.53 -2.53
CA ILE A 107 -8.13 11.18 -1.99
C ILE A 107 -7.93 11.22 -0.47
N GLU A 108 -8.80 10.48 0.22
CA GLU A 108 -8.67 10.13 1.62
C GLU A 108 -8.65 8.60 1.76
N LEU A 109 -7.87 8.12 2.70
CA LEU A 109 -7.68 6.70 2.98
C LEU A 109 -8.20 6.36 4.37
N ASP A 110 -8.76 5.16 4.46
CA ASP A 110 -9.13 4.54 5.74
C ASP A 110 -8.57 3.11 5.74
N ALA A 111 -7.48 2.91 6.48
CA ALA A 111 -6.86 1.61 6.63
C ALA A 111 -7.74 0.74 7.52
N GLU A 112 -8.28 -0.35 6.98
CA GLU A 112 -9.22 -1.20 7.71
C GLU A 112 -8.56 -2.41 8.33
N GLU A 113 -7.60 -3.04 7.63
CA GLU A 113 -6.98 -4.28 8.10
C GLU A 113 -5.62 -4.49 7.46
N VAL A 114 -4.66 -4.98 8.23
CA VAL A 114 -3.39 -5.51 7.72
C VAL A 114 -3.18 -6.90 8.27
N ILE A 115 -2.95 -7.86 7.38
CA ILE A 115 -2.49 -9.21 7.70
C ILE A 115 -1.05 -9.31 7.20
N TRP A 116 -0.15 -9.89 7.99
CA TRP A 116 1.23 -10.00 7.59
C TRP A 116 1.88 -11.32 8.01
N ALA A 117 2.98 -11.65 7.36
CA ALA A 117 3.84 -12.79 7.66
C ALA A 117 5.26 -12.53 7.15
N GLY A 118 6.21 -13.30 7.63
CA GLY A 118 7.60 -13.21 7.21
C GLY A 118 8.50 -12.58 8.25
N ASP A 119 9.72 -12.28 7.83
CA ASP A 119 10.77 -11.72 8.68
C ASP A 119 11.83 -10.97 7.85
N ASP A 120 12.88 -10.49 8.53
CA ASP A 120 14.02 -9.79 7.92
C ASP A 120 14.88 -10.64 6.97
N GLU A 121 14.69 -11.94 6.91
CA GLU A 121 15.48 -12.82 6.03
C GLU A 121 14.76 -13.11 4.72
N VAL A 122 13.47 -13.40 4.80
CA VAL A 122 12.67 -13.80 3.64
C VAL A 122 11.81 -12.67 3.09
N GLY A 123 11.71 -11.58 3.83
CA GLY A 123 10.84 -10.45 3.56
C GLY A 123 9.49 -10.54 4.26
N PHE A 124 8.90 -9.40 4.48
CA PHE A 124 7.57 -9.28 5.07
C PHE A 124 6.52 -9.27 3.97
N HIS A 125 5.58 -10.20 4.04
CA HIS A 125 4.39 -10.25 3.20
C HIS A 125 3.25 -9.57 3.94
N THR A 126 2.65 -8.57 3.34
CA THR A 126 1.50 -7.87 3.91
C THR A 126 0.30 -7.97 2.97
N SER A 127 -0.89 -8.06 3.53
CA SER A 127 -2.15 -7.84 2.84
C SER A 127 -2.86 -6.69 3.53
N HIS A 128 -3.00 -5.58 2.84
CA HIS A 128 -3.52 -4.33 3.36
C HIS A 128 -4.87 -4.02 2.72
N LEU A 129 -5.91 -4.01 3.52
CA LEU A 129 -7.25 -3.62 3.12
C LEU A 129 -7.45 -2.14 3.45
N THR A 130 -7.77 -1.35 2.44
CA THR A 130 -7.95 0.10 2.56
C THR A 130 -9.22 0.53 1.85
N ARG A 131 -10.00 1.40 2.47
CA ARG A 131 -11.07 2.14 1.81
C ARG A 131 -10.51 3.45 1.30
N ILE A 132 -10.81 3.78 0.05
CA ILE A 132 -10.41 5.03 -0.59
C ILE A 132 -11.66 5.80 -0.97
N THR A 133 -11.70 7.08 -0.62
CA THR A 133 -12.70 8.03 -1.09
C THR A 133 -12.04 9.14 -1.90
N GLY A 134 -12.79 9.78 -2.77
CA GLY A 134 -12.30 10.91 -3.58
C GLY A 134 -13.33 11.39 -4.57
N THR A 135 -13.06 12.52 -5.22
CA THR A 135 -13.92 13.11 -6.25
C THR A 135 -13.19 13.15 -7.59
N ASN A 136 -13.79 12.59 -8.63
CA ASN A 136 -13.22 12.61 -9.97
C ASN A 136 -13.30 14.00 -10.60
N THR A 137 -12.34 14.87 -10.30
CA THR A 137 -12.26 16.24 -10.82
C THR A 137 -11.24 16.42 -11.94
N GLY A 138 -10.38 15.41 -12.16
CA GLY A 138 -9.44 15.36 -13.27
C GLY A 138 -9.73 14.20 -14.25
N PRO A 139 -9.13 14.22 -15.44
CA PRO A 139 -9.24 13.11 -16.38
C PRO A 139 -8.59 11.87 -15.80
N SER A 140 -9.24 10.73 -15.93
CA SER A 140 -8.74 9.42 -15.53
C SER A 140 -8.54 8.53 -16.75
N ARG A 141 -7.97 7.34 -16.53
CA ARG A 141 -7.90 6.32 -17.59
C ARG A 141 -9.27 5.78 -18.03
N TYR A 142 -10.33 6.11 -17.30
CA TYR A 142 -11.72 5.75 -17.66
C TYR A 142 -12.44 6.83 -18.46
N GLY A 143 -11.85 8.01 -18.59
CA GLY A 143 -12.43 9.10 -19.34
C GLY A 143 -12.26 10.48 -18.70
N PRO A 144 -13.00 11.48 -19.17
CA PRO A 144 -12.94 12.82 -18.62
C PRO A 144 -13.47 12.90 -17.20
N ALA A 145 -13.14 13.97 -16.51
CA ALA A 145 -13.68 14.26 -15.18
C ALA A 145 -15.21 14.23 -15.16
N THR A 146 -15.76 13.55 -14.18
CA THR A 146 -17.22 13.39 -14.03
C THR A 146 -17.81 14.23 -12.89
N GLY A 147 -16.97 14.71 -11.98
CA GLY A 147 -17.38 15.35 -10.73
C GLY A 147 -18.04 14.42 -9.72
N LYS A 148 -18.05 13.11 -10.00
CA LYS A 148 -18.63 12.12 -9.09
C LYS A 148 -17.68 11.77 -7.95
N LYS A 149 -18.27 11.53 -6.79
CA LYS A 149 -17.54 10.92 -5.66
C LYS A 149 -17.44 9.41 -5.85
N ILE A 150 -16.30 8.87 -5.45
CA ILE A 150 -16.06 7.43 -5.36
C ILE A 150 -15.83 7.00 -3.91
N GLU A 151 -16.19 5.77 -3.64
CA GLU A 151 -15.76 5.03 -2.46
C GLU A 151 -15.43 3.62 -2.94
N VAL A 152 -14.16 3.22 -2.82
CA VAL A 152 -13.67 1.95 -3.33
C VAL A 152 -12.84 1.22 -2.28
N MET A 153 -12.97 -0.10 -2.27
CA MET A 153 -12.11 -0.96 -1.48
C MET A 153 -10.91 -1.37 -2.33
N VAL A 154 -9.75 -1.36 -1.70
CA VAL A 154 -8.47 -1.74 -2.30
C VAL A 154 -7.80 -2.78 -1.41
N ILE A 155 -7.26 -3.82 -2.02
CA ILE A 155 -6.41 -4.80 -1.35
C ILE A 155 -5.03 -4.73 -2.02
N ALA A 156 -4.01 -4.40 -1.24
CA ALA A 156 -2.63 -4.41 -1.68
C ALA A 156 -1.85 -5.52 -0.96
N ASN A 157 -1.33 -6.47 -1.72
CA ASN A 157 -0.46 -7.53 -1.21
C ASN A 157 0.97 -7.17 -1.57
N CYS A 158 1.75 -6.76 -0.58
CA CYS A 158 3.12 -6.31 -0.76
C CYS A 158 4.11 -7.32 -0.19
N VAL A 159 5.31 -7.32 -0.76
CA VAL A 159 6.48 -7.96 -0.16
C VAL A 159 7.56 -6.90 0.02
N ALA A 160 7.93 -6.66 1.27
CA ALA A 160 8.91 -5.65 1.66
C ALA A 160 10.13 -6.28 2.34
N LEU A 161 11.29 -5.74 2.06
CA LEU A 161 12.55 -6.09 2.70
C LEU A 161 13.48 -4.87 2.68
N GLU A 162 14.14 -4.58 3.80
CA GLU A 162 15.10 -3.46 3.89
C GLU A 162 14.55 -2.11 3.43
N ASN A 163 13.36 -1.78 3.87
CA ASN A 163 12.59 -0.56 3.52
C ASN A 163 12.05 -0.52 2.09
N ASP A 164 12.30 -1.52 1.26
CA ASP A 164 11.85 -1.57 -0.12
C ASP A 164 10.69 -2.53 -0.33
N ILE A 165 9.64 -2.08 -0.97
CA ILE A 165 8.64 -2.95 -1.60
C ILE A 165 9.19 -3.35 -2.97
N PHE A 166 9.34 -4.64 -3.22
CA PHE A 166 9.85 -5.16 -4.46
C PHE A 166 8.85 -5.98 -5.26
N HIS A 167 7.73 -6.34 -4.64
CA HIS A 167 6.64 -7.04 -5.28
C HIS A 167 5.31 -6.62 -4.67
N GLU A 168 4.33 -6.34 -5.52
CA GLU A 168 2.99 -5.97 -5.09
C GLU A 168 1.94 -6.53 -6.06
N HIS A 169 0.83 -6.99 -5.51
CA HIS A 169 -0.43 -7.18 -6.23
C HIS A 169 -1.47 -6.27 -5.60
N VAL A 170 -2.02 -5.38 -6.39
CA VAL A 170 -3.08 -4.47 -5.95
C VAL A 170 -4.35 -4.70 -6.74
N LEU A 171 -5.45 -4.84 -6.03
CA LEU A 171 -6.78 -5.04 -6.58
C LEU A 171 -7.69 -3.88 -6.15
N TYR A 172 -8.23 -3.18 -7.11
CA TYR A 172 -9.23 -2.14 -6.91
C TYR A 172 -10.62 -2.66 -7.25
N ASN A 173 -11.63 -2.20 -6.55
CA ASN A 173 -13.00 -2.40 -7.00
C ASN A 173 -13.32 -1.45 -8.16
N THR A 174 -12.74 -1.74 -9.31
CA THR A 174 -12.81 -0.90 -10.52
C THR A 174 -14.26 -0.68 -10.98
N SER A 175 -15.14 -1.67 -10.77
CA SER A 175 -16.55 -1.51 -11.16
C SER A 175 -17.26 -0.42 -10.36
N ALA A 176 -16.86 -0.15 -9.13
CA ALA A 176 -17.38 0.95 -8.34
C ALA A 176 -16.91 2.31 -8.86
N MET A 177 -15.73 2.37 -9.46
CA MET A 177 -15.20 3.60 -10.08
C MET A 177 -15.89 3.97 -11.39
N LEU A 178 -16.57 3.01 -12.03
CA LEU A 178 -17.25 3.19 -13.31
C LEU A 178 -18.74 3.55 -13.18
N GLN A 179 -19.30 3.46 -11.99
CA GLN A 179 -20.71 3.77 -11.71
C GLN A 179 -20.90 5.25 -11.35
#